data_325c84a26ccab4c21099af1ed9ce5c1b
#
_entry.id   325c84a26ccab4c21099af1ed9ce5c1b
#
_cell.length_a   1.000
_cell.length_b   1.000
_cell.length_c   1.000
_cell.angle_alpha   90.00
_cell.angle_beta   90.00
_cell.angle_gamma   90.00
#
_symmetry.space_group_name_H-M   'P 1'
#
loop_
_entity.id
_entity.type
_entity.pdbx_description
1 polymer ?
#
loop_
_entity_poly.entity_id
_entity_poly.type
_entity_poly.pdbx_seq_one_letter_code
_entity_poly.pdbx_strand_id
1 'polypeptide(L)'
;MKAMVLDNPNSVGLETVSKPNSDQGNSIVRVTHSGVCGTDLKIFTGGIPAEYPLIMGHEMIGEVIEPANSSSPQSGTRVIVDPVLYCGECFHCEIGQSQLCPNGGLIGRDQDGGFAEFASAPPQNIFEIPKSISDQEAPLVQVLTTVMHAQQLATISSEETVIVLGLGVGGLLHIQLAKAAGAKTIIGITRSAWKREVAENLGA
;
A
#
# COMPACT_ATOMS: atom_id res chain seq x y z
N MET A 1 19.07 12.83 0.27
CA MET A 1 18.33 11.98 1.18
C MET A 1 18.91 10.57 1.22
N LYS A 2 18.68 9.82 2.30
CA LYS A 2 19.00 8.39 2.35
C LYS A 2 17.85 7.59 1.75
N ALA A 3 18.20 6.56 0.96
CA ALA A 3 17.24 5.65 0.34
C ALA A 3 17.83 4.23 0.22
N MET A 4 16.95 3.23 0.24
CA MET A 4 17.28 1.86 -0.10
C MET A 4 17.13 1.70 -1.62
N VAL A 5 18.24 1.72 -2.33
CA VAL A 5 18.28 1.65 -3.80
C VAL A 5 18.48 0.20 -4.24
N LEU A 6 17.62 -0.27 -5.11
CA LEU A 6 17.74 -1.56 -5.80
C LEU A 6 18.38 -1.30 -7.16
N ASP A 7 19.67 -1.58 -7.30
CA ASP A 7 20.43 -1.36 -8.55
C ASP A 7 20.12 -2.39 -9.63
N ASN A 8 19.89 -3.62 -9.19
CA ASN A 8 19.57 -4.78 -10.01
C ASN A 8 18.90 -5.83 -9.13
N PRO A 9 18.25 -6.86 -9.68
CA PRO A 9 17.72 -7.95 -8.90
C PRO A 9 18.74 -8.52 -7.90
N ASN A 10 18.31 -8.66 -6.65
CA ASN A 10 19.11 -9.12 -5.50
C ASN A 10 20.25 -8.19 -5.05
N SER A 11 20.31 -6.95 -5.57
CA SER A 11 21.33 -5.96 -5.20
C SER A 11 20.66 -4.69 -4.67
N VAL A 12 20.50 -4.59 -3.35
CA VAL A 12 19.94 -3.42 -2.67
C VAL A 12 20.95 -2.84 -1.69
N GLY A 13 21.08 -1.52 -1.69
CA GLY A 13 21.99 -0.79 -0.79
C GLY A 13 21.38 0.45 -0.20
N LEU A 14 21.91 0.89 0.97
CA LEU A 14 21.58 2.19 1.53
C LEU A 14 22.47 3.25 0.88
N GLU A 15 21.87 4.17 0.13
CA GLU A 15 22.57 5.18 -0.62
C GLU A 15 22.14 6.61 -0.23
N THR A 16 22.95 7.58 -0.65
CA THR A 16 22.61 9.00 -0.58
C THR A 16 22.27 9.49 -1.99
N VAL A 17 20.99 9.77 -2.22
CA VAL A 17 20.47 10.22 -3.50
C VAL A 17 19.87 11.63 -3.41
N SER A 18 19.57 12.25 -4.54
CA SER A 18 18.86 13.53 -4.57
C SER A 18 17.47 13.39 -3.97
N LYS A 19 17.02 14.40 -3.22
CA LYS A 19 15.64 14.48 -2.76
C LYS A 19 14.74 14.70 -3.98
N PRO A 20 13.55 14.06 -4.08
CA PRO A 20 12.59 14.38 -5.13
C PRO A 20 12.14 15.85 -5.01
N ASN A 21 11.77 16.44 -6.12
CA ASN A 21 11.25 17.81 -6.20
C ASN A 21 9.77 17.81 -6.59
N SER A 22 9.10 18.94 -6.40
CA SER A 22 7.69 19.14 -6.74
C SER A 22 7.45 19.65 -8.17
N ASP A 23 8.50 19.78 -9.01
CA ASP A 23 8.46 20.43 -10.33
C ASP A 23 7.46 19.79 -11.31
N GLN A 24 7.11 18.52 -11.09
CA GLN A 24 6.15 17.77 -11.92
C GLN A 24 4.71 17.84 -11.38
N GLY A 25 4.41 18.76 -10.47
CA GLY A 25 3.06 18.88 -9.89
C GLY A 25 2.72 17.80 -8.87
N ASN A 26 3.72 17.12 -8.33
CA ASN A 26 3.57 16.13 -7.26
C ASN A 26 3.77 16.79 -5.89
N SER A 27 3.15 16.22 -4.86
CA SER A 27 3.48 16.54 -3.48
C SER A 27 4.69 15.74 -3.03
N ILE A 28 5.50 16.32 -2.13
CA ILE A 28 6.61 15.64 -1.48
C ILE A 28 6.19 15.27 -0.07
N VAL A 29 6.32 13.99 0.24
CA VAL A 29 6.02 13.41 1.55
C VAL A 29 7.32 12.99 2.23
N ARG A 30 7.52 13.45 3.47
CA ARG A 30 8.56 12.92 4.36
C ARG A 30 8.04 11.61 4.93
N VAL A 31 8.60 10.50 4.50
CA VAL A 31 8.16 9.16 4.91
C VAL A 31 8.57 8.91 6.37
N THR A 32 7.62 8.49 7.18
CA THR A 32 7.85 8.12 8.57
C THR A 32 7.86 6.60 8.77
N HIS A 33 6.96 5.89 8.07
CA HIS A 33 6.87 4.43 8.10
C HIS A 33 6.52 3.91 6.71
N SER A 34 7.05 2.75 6.38
CA SER A 34 6.69 2.02 5.17
C SER A 34 6.62 0.52 5.46
N GLY A 35 5.54 -0.12 5.06
CA GLY A 35 5.39 -1.57 5.10
C GLY A 35 6.25 -2.25 4.05
N VAL A 36 6.56 -3.53 4.27
CA VAL A 36 7.24 -4.39 3.30
C VAL A 36 6.24 -5.43 2.79
N CYS A 37 5.95 -5.37 1.51
CA CYS A 37 5.01 -6.24 0.82
C CYS A 37 5.70 -7.46 0.18
N GLY A 38 4.94 -8.52 -0.05
CA GLY A 38 5.39 -9.63 -0.90
C GLY A 38 5.73 -9.20 -2.35
N THR A 39 5.15 -8.11 -2.82
CA THR A 39 5.46 -7.48 -4.10
C THR A 39 6.89 -6.94 -4.12
N ASP A 40 7.35 -6.29 -3.05
CA ASP A 40 8.73 -5.79 -2.94
C ASP A 40 9.74 -6.94 -3.04
N LEU A 41 9.44 -8.08 -2.39
CA LEU A 41 10.29 -9.27 -2.50
C LEU A 41 10.35 -9.83 -3.92
N LYS A 42 9.25 -9.78 -4.66
CA LYS A 42 9.22 -10.21 -6.06
C LYS A 42 9.96 -9.24 -6.99
N ILE A 43 9.86 -7.94 -6.76
CA ILE A 43 10.64 -6.92 -7.48
C ILE A 43 12.13 -7.11 -7.15
N PHE A 44 12.47 -7.24 -5.87
CA PHE A 44 13.84 -7.48 -5.42
C PHE A 44 14.49 -8.70 -6.10
N THR A 45 13.75 -9.80 -6.25
CA THR A 45 14.28 -11.02 -6.91
C THR A 45 14.18 -11.00 -8.44
N GLY A 46 13.64 -9.95 -9.05
CA GLY A 46 13.40 -9.88 -10.50
C GLY A 46 12.20 -10.71 -10.99
N GLY A 47 11.38 -11.24 -10.07
CA GLY A 47 10.17 -11.99 -10.41
C GLY A 47 9.02 -11.10 -10.91
N ILE A 48 9.08 -9.80 -10.65
CA ILE A 48 8.25 -8.75 -11.26
C ILE A 48 9.22 -7.80 -11.96
N PRO A 49 9.04 -7.52 -13.26
CA PRO A 49 9.88 -6.56 -13.99
C PRO A 49 9.77 -5.16 -13.39
N ALA A 50 10.89 -4.46 -13.32
CA ALA A 50 10.99 -3.05 -12.97
C ALA A 50 12.18 -2.41 -13.70
N GLU A 51 12.20 -1.09 -13.79
CA GLU A 51 13.37 -0.35 -14.28
C GLU A 51 14.31 -0.04 -13.11
N TYR A 52 15.60 -0.16 -13.32
CA TYR A 52 16.63 0.02 -12.31
C TYR A 52 17.57 1.18 -12.68
N PRO A 53 18.15 1.94 -11.72
CA PRO A 53 17.95 1.77 -10.26
C PRO A 53 16.56 2.20 -9.79
N LEU A 54 16.06 1.60 -8.70
CA LEU A 54 14.73 1.83 -8.18
C LEU A 54 14.72 1.92 -6.65
N ILE A 55 13.97 2.85 -6.10
CA ILE A 55 13.59 2.85 -4.68
C ILE A 55 12.22 2.17 -4.56
N MET A 56 12.20 1.00 -3.91
CA MET A 56 10.95 0.25 -3.69
C MET A 56 10.09 0.85 -2.56
N GLY A 57 9.01 0.17 -2.19
CA GLY A 57 8.12 0.51 -1.08
C GLY A 57 6.89 1.27 -1.54
N HIS A 58 5.73 0.68 -1.27
CA HIS A 58 4.43 1.20 -1.72
C HIS A 58 3.36 1.22 -0.62
N GLU A 59 3.69 0.85 0.62
CA GLU A 59 2.81 0.89 1.79
C GLU A 59 3.29 2.00 2.75
N MET A 60 3.41 3.25 2.25
CA MET A 60 4.04 4.33 2.98
C MET A 60 3.06 5.33 3.58
N ILE A 61 3.43 5.83 4.74
CA ILE A 61 2.83 6.98 5.40
C ILE A 61 3.88 8.04 5.70
N GLY A 62 3.44 9.26 5.89
CA GLY A 62 4.36 10.35 6.22
C GLY A 62 3.66 11.66 6.48
N GLU A 63 4.40 12.71 6.30
CA GLU A 63 3.95 14.10 6.45
C GLU A 63 4.24 14.87 5.16
N VAL A 64 3.25 15.59 4.66
CA VAL A 64 3.44 16.46 3.49
C VAL A 64 4.45 17.55 3.84
N ILE A 65 5.48 17.70 3.02
CA ILE A 65 6.50 18.76 3.17
C ILE A 65 6.26 19.85 2.13
N GLU A 66 5.98 19.46 0.90
CA GLU A 66 5.70 20.34 -0.22
C GLU A 66 4.39 19.90 -0.87
N PRO A 67 3.27 20.63 -0.70
CA PRO A 67 2.01 20.31 -1.38
C PRO A 67 2.10 20.62 -2.87
N ALA A 68 1.51 19.78 -3.71
CA ALA A 68 1.48 19.95 -5.16
C ALA A 68 0.72 21.24 -5.59
N ASN A 69 -0.36 21.55 -4.87
CA ASN A 69 -1.22 22.70 -5.12
C ASN A 69 -2.03 23.07 -3.88
N SER A 70 -2.84 24.13 -3.96
CA SER A 70 -3.65 24.60 -2.84
C SER A 70 -4.78 23.66 -2.41
N SER A 71 -5.17 22.71 -3.26
CA SER A 71 -6.20 21.71 -2.95
C SER A 71 -5.60 20.42 -2.36
N SER A 72 -4.28 20.27 -2.38
CA SER A 72 -3.58 19.14 -1.76
C SER A 72 -3.55 19.28 -0.23
N PRO A 73 -3.40 18.18 0.53
CA PRO A 73 -3.10 18.26 1.95
C PRO A 73 -1.91 19.17 2.21
N GLN A 74 -2.06 20.10 3.16
CA GLN A 74 -1.07 21.16 3.41
C GLN A 74 0.18 20.59 4.10
N SER A 75 1.28 21.37 4.05
CA SER A 75 2.52 21.03 4.77
C SER A 75 2.25 20.79 6.26
N GLY A 76 2.82 19.72 6.81
CA GLY A 76 2.58 19.23 8.17
C GLY A 76 1.41 18.25 8.30
N THR A 77 0.61 18.05 7.24
CA THR A 77 -0.48 17.08 7.27
C THR A 77 0.05 15.65 7.22
N ARG A 78 -0.44 14.82 8.14
CA ARG A 78 -0.13 13.40 8.19
C ARG A 78 -0.96 12.63 7.17
N VAL A 79 -0.30 11.86 6.31
CA VAL A 79 -0.92 11.25 5.13
C VAL A 79 -0.48 9.81 4.89
N ILE A 80 -1.34 9.06 4.19
CA ILE A 80 -1.01 7.82 3.50
C ILE A 80 -0.98 8.09 1.99
N VAL A 81 -0.10 7.40 1.29
CA VAL A 81 -0.02 7.45 -0.17
C VAL A 81 -0.68 6.21 -0.77
N ASP A 82 -1.69 6.40 -1.62
CA ASP A 82 -2.18 5.34 -2.51
C ASP A 82 -1.13 5.13 -3.61
N PRO A 83 -0.52 3.94 -3.71
CA PRO A 83 0.55 3.73 -4.67
C PRO A 83 0.07 3.53 -6.11
N VAL A 84 -1.23 3.41 -6.37
CA VAL A 84 -1.77 3.12 -7.70
C VAL A 84 -1.75 4.37 -8.57
N LEU A 85 -0.90 4.38 -9.58
CA LEU A 85 -0.85 5.44 -10.58
C LEU A 85 -1.90 5.21 -11.67
N TYR A 86 -2.55 6.27 -12.14
CA TYR A 86 -3.57 6.21 -13.19
C TYR A 86 -3.63 7.51 -14.00
N CYS A 87 -4.07 7.44 -15.27
CA CYS A 87 -4.06 8.60 -16.17
C CYS A 87 -5.20 9.60 -15.92
N GLY A 88 -6.31 9.20 -15.30
CA GLY A 88 -7.47 10.05 -15.01
C GLY A 88 -8.44 10.27 -16.19
N GLU A 89 -8.09 9.89 -17.43
CA GLU A 89 -8.82 10.25 -18.66
C GLU A 89 -9.26 9.04 -19.51
N CYS A 90 -8.85 7.81 -19.18
CA CYS A 90 -9.29 6.63 -19.92
C CYS A 90 -10.64 6.13 -19.42
N PHE A 91 -11.30 5.29 -20.21
CA PHE A 91 -12.62 4.70 -19.86
C PHE A 91 -12.67 4.17 -18.43
N HIS A 92 -11.65 3.41 -18.01
CA HIS A 92 -11.63 2.84 -16.65
C HIS A 92 -11.53 3.92 -15.56
N CYS A 93 -10.76 4.98 -15.80
CA CYS A 93 -10.66 6.11 -14.86
C CYS A 93 -11.99 6.88 -14.77
N GLU A 94 -12.64 7.14 -15.91
CA GLU A 94 -13.91 7.87 -15.97
C GLU A 94 -15.05 7.14 -15.24
N ILE A 95 -15.07 5.80 -15.27
CA ILE A 95 -16.06 5.00 -14.54
C ILE A 95 -15.65 4.64 -13.10
N GLY A 96 -14.56 5.25 -12.57
CA GLY A 96 -14.09 5.05 -11.19
C GLY A 96 -13.37 3.72 -10.96
N GLN A 97 -12.87 3.05 -12.00
CA GLN A 97 -12.09 1.81 -11.94
C GLN A 97 -10.62 2.07 -12.28
N SER A 98 -10.02 3.08 -11.64
CA SER A 98 -8.64 3.51 -11.91
C SER A 98 -7.60 2.40 -11.73
N GLN A 99 -7.85 1.39 -10.89
CA GLN A 99 -7.01 0.20 -10.74
C GLN A 99 -6.91 -0.65 -12.03
N LEU A 100 -7.79 -0.44 -12.99
CA LEU A 100 -7.77 -1.09 -14.31
C LEU A 100 -7.23 -0.18 -15.43
N CYS A 101 -6.63 0.95 -15.07
CA CYS A 101 -6.06 1.89 -16.02
C CYS A 101 -4.98 1.22 -16.88
N PRO A 102 -5.10 1.18 -18.24
CA PRO A 102 -4.08 0.57 -19.09
C PRO A 102 -2.76 1.36 -19.12
N ASN A 103 -2.81 2.64 -18.75
CA ASN A 103 -1.66 3.53 -18.61
C ASN A 103 -1.26 3.70 -17.13
N GLY A 104 -1.70 2.77 -16.28
CA GLY A 104 -1.44 2.82 -14.86
C GLY A 104 -0.08 2.26 -14.48
N GLY A 105 0.29 2.48 -13.22
CA GLY A 105 1.55 2.01 -12.65
C GLY A 105 1.45 1.85 -11.14
N LEU A 106 2.59 1.60 -10.52
CA LEU A 106 2.71 1.45 -9.08
C LEU A 106 3.92 2.23 -8.57
N ILE A 107 3.72 3.12 -7.63
CA ILE A 107 4.82 3.74 -6.87
C ILE A 107 5.61 2.62 -6.18
N GLY A 108 6.94 2.66 -6.25
CA GLY A 108 7.82 1.60 -5.76
C GLY A 108 8.08 0.46 -6.76
N ARG A 109 7.54 0.57 -8.00
CA ARG A 109 7.85 -0.32 -9.14
C ARG A 109 8.12 0.46 -10.43
N ASP A 110 7.22 1.38 -10.80
CA ASP A 110 7.29 2.14 -12.06
C ASP A 110 7.82 3.57 -11.84
N GLN A 111 7.91 3.97 -10.59
CA GLN A 111 8.61 5.15 -10.09
C GLN A 111 9.11 4.89 -8.68
N ASP A 112 10.02 5.72 -8.19
CA ASP A 112 10.57 5.62 -6.84
C ASP A 112 9.50 5.68 -5.75
N GLY A 113 9.67 4.82 -4.73
CA GLY A 113 8.73 4.60 -3.63
C GLY A 113 9.22 5.06 -2.27
N GLY A 114 8.66 4.44 -1.23
CA GLY A 114 8.74 4.88 0.16
C GLY A 114 9.87 4.26 0.99
N PHE A 115 10.78 3.46 0.42
CA PHE A 115 11.98 3.02 1.18
C PHE A 115 13.08 4.09 1.14
N ALA A 116 12.69 5.33 1.43
CA ALA A 116 13.52 6.52 1.48
C ALA A 116 13.01 7.52 2.52
N GLU A 117 13.80 8.54 2.83
CA GLU A 117 13.39 9.63 3.72
C GLU A 117 12.26 10.49 3.13
N PHE A 118 12.20 10.60 1.80
CA PHE A 118 11.17 11.37 1.08
C PHE A 118 10.69 10.61 -0.15
N ALA A 119 9.41 10.73 -0.44
CA ALA A 119 8.77 10.20 -1.65
C ALA A 119 7.96 11.29 -2.35
N SER A 120 7.80 11.13 -3.67
CA SER A 120 6.99 11.99 -4.52
C SER A 120 5.72 11.24 -4.92
N ALA A 121 4.55 11.89 -4.83
CA ALA A 121 3.28 11.29 -5.25
C ALA A 121 2.33 12.33 -5.85
N PRO A 122 1.53 11.95 -6.86
CA PRO A 122 0.48 12.80 -7.41
C PRO A 122 -0.52 13.22 -6.31
N PRO A 123 -1.07 14.44 -6.37
CA PRO A 123 -1.95 14.95 -5.31
C PRO A 123 -3.21 14.09 -5.07
N GLN A 124 -3.75 13.46 -6.12
CA GLN A 124 -4.90 12.56 -6.03
C GLN A 124 -4.61 11.23 -5.32
N ASN A 125 -3.33 10.91 -5.10
CA ASN A 125 -2.86 9.70 -4.44
C ASN A 125 -2.58 9.93 -2.93
N ILE A 126 -2.82 11.14 -2.39
CA ILE A 126 -2.45 11.50 -1.03
C ILE A 126 -3.71 11.72 -0.19
N PHE A 127 -3.85 10.95 0.89
CA PHE A 127 -5.01 10.96 1.76
C PHE A 127 -4.62 11.24 3.21
N GLU A 128 -5.35 12.12 3.89
CA GLU A 128 -5.13 12.40 5.31
C GLU A 128 -5.47 11.16 6.15
N ILE A 129 -4.66 10.91 7.18
CA ILE A 129 -4.87 9.81 8.13
C ILE A 129 -5.46 10.37 9.42
N PRO A 130 -6.59 9.81 9.93
CA PRO A 130 -7.12 10.17 11.24
C PRO A 130 -6.09 9.98 12.35
N LYS A 131 -6.08 10.90 13.33
CA LYS A 131 -5.17 10.82 14.49
C LYS A 131 -5.41 9.59 15.38
N SER A 132 -6.58 8.95 15.26
CA SER A 132 -6.91 7.71 15.97
C SER A 132 -6.16 6.47 15.49
N ILE A 133 -5.57 6.51 14.29
CA ILE A 133 -4.76 5.42 13.75
C ILE A 133 -3.29 5.70 14.09
N SER A 134 -2.62 4.77 14.77
CA SER A 134 -1.20 4.92 15.11
C SER A 134 -0.29 4.86 13.86
N ASP A 135 0.93 5.38 13.97
CA ASP A 135 1.90 5.32 12.86
C ASP A 135 2.34 3.89 12.52
N GLN A 136 2.27 2.98 13.50
CA GLN A 136 2.59 1.56 13.29
C GLN A 136 1.48 0.80 12.55
N GLU A 137 0.23 1.21 12.71
CA GLU A 137 -0.93 0.60 12.07
C GLU A 137 -1.24 1.22 10.69
N ALA A 138 -0.93 2.48 10.51
CA ALA A 138 -1.34 3.23 9.32
C ALA A 138 -0.85 2.64 7.99
N PRO A 139 0.36 2.04 7.85
CA PRO A 139 0.75 1.35 6.61
C PRO A 139 -0.18 0.19 6.23
N LEU A 140 -0.82 -0.47 7.23
CA LEU A 140 -1.78 -1.55 6.96
C LEU A 140 -3.05 -1.06 6.25
N VAL A 141 -3.36 0.24 6.30
CA VAL A 141 -4.53 0.81 5.61
C VAL A 141 -4.43 0.57 4.10
N GLN A 142 -3.24 0.65 3.52
CA GLN A 142 -3.04 0.35 2.09
C GLN A 142 -3.45 -1.10 1.76
N VAL A 143 -2.98 -2.08 2.53
CA VAL A 143 -3.37 -3.49 2.35
C VAL A 143 -4.86 -3.68 2.63
N LEU A 144 -5.39 -3.01 3.65
CA LEU A 144 -6.80 -3.09 4.03
C LEU A 144 -7.73 -2.65 2.89
N THR A 145 -7.39 -1.60 2.14
CA THR A 145 -8.21 -1.16 0.99
C THR A 145 -8.32 -2.24 -0.07
N THR A 146 -7.23 -2.96 -0.36
CA THR A 146 -7.22 -4.10 -1.30
C THR A 146 -8.12 -5.23 -0.82
N VAL A 147 -8.04 -5.57 0.48
CA VAL A 147 -8.85 -6.62 1.09
C VAL A 147 -10.34 -6.23 1.15
N MET A 148 -10.65 -4.97 1.47
CA MET A 148 -12.01 -4.44 1.43
C MET A 148 -12.62 -4.52 0.03
N HIS A 149 -11.88 -4.10 -0.99
CA HIS A 149 -12.33 -4.19 -2.38
C HIS A 149 -12.66 -5.64 -2.77
N ALA A 150 -11.79 -6.59 -2.43
CA ALA A 150 -12.03 -8.01 -2.70
C ALA A 150 -13.29 -8.52 -2.00
N GLN A 151 -13.56 -8.14 -0.75
CA GLN A 151 -14.78 -8.53 -0.04
C GLN A 151 -16.05 -7.84 -0.56
N GLN A 152 -15.94 -6.63 -1.12
CA GLN A 152 -17.08 -5.99 -1.79
C GLN A 152 -17.54 -6.74 -3.05
N LEU A 153 -16.64 -7.43 -3.73
CA LEU A 153 -16.97 -8.28 -4.88
C LEU A 153 -17.61 -9.62 -4.47
N ALA A 154 -17.41 -10.05 -3.22
CA ALA A 154 -17.94 -11.29 -2.66
C ALA A 154 -18.68 -10.96 -1.37
N THR A 155 -19.95 -10.58 -1.46
CA THR A 155 -20.76 -10.20 -0.30
C THR A 155 -20.81 -11.33 0.72
N ILE A 156 -20.46 -11.03 1.96
CA ILE A 156 -20.51 -11.98 3.09
C ILE A 156 -21.79 -11.71 3.88
N SER A 157 -22.58 -12.76 4.10
CA SER A 157 -23.78 -12.72 4.95
C SER A 157 -23.56 -13.40 6.29
N SER A 158 -24.48 -13.16 7.23
CA SER A 158 -24.43 -13.73 8.59
C SER A 158 -24.60 -15.26 8.65
N GLU A 159 -25.07 -15.89 7.57
CA GLU A 159 -25.27 -17.35 7.51
C GLU A 159 -24.10 -18.08 6.85
N GLU A 160 -23.13 -17.36 6.32
CA GLU A 160 -22.04 -17.95 5.53
C GLU A 160 -20.87 -18.43 6.37
N THR A 161 -20.22 -19.46 5.83
CA THR A 161 -18.90 -19.92 6.28
C THR A 161 -17.83 -19.36 5.34
N VAL A 162 -16.90 -18.58 5.88
CA VAL A 162 -15.79 -17.99 5.15
C VAL A 162 -14.52 -18.81 5.38
N ILE A 163 -13.87 -19.24 4.30
CA ILE A 163 -12.59 -19.96 4.36
C ILE A 163 -11.50 -19.06 3.82
N VAL A 164 -10.46 -18.80 4.64
CA VAL A 164 -9.31 -17.98 4.27
C VAL A 164 -8.08 -18.86 4.09
N LEU A 165 -7.63 -19.00 2.84
CA LEU A 165 -6.43 -19.76 2.48
C LEU A 165 -5.19 -18.87 2.50
N GLY A 166 -4.30 -19.10 3.47
CA GLY A 166 -3.09 -18.30 3.66
C GLY A 166 -3.28 -17.15 4.66
N LEU A 167 -2.64 -17.27 5.81
CA LEU A 167 -2.74 -16.32 6.91
C LEU A 167 -1.51 -15.38 6.95
N GLY A 168 -1.25 -14.70 5.83
CA GLY A 168 -0.41 -13.50 5.79
C GLY A 168 -1.21 -12.27 6.23
N VAL A 169 -0.64 -11.07 6.06
CA VAL A 169 -1.30 -9.80 6.43
C VAL A 169 -2.70 -9.70 5.79
N GLY A 170 -2.81 -9.91 4.47
CA GLY A 170 -4.11 -9.88 3.78
C GLY A 170 -5.10 -10.91 4.32
N GLY A 171 -4.66 -12.16 4.57
CA GLY A 171 -5.54 -13.20 5.15
C GLY A 171 -6.04 -12.86 6.54
N LEU A 172 -5.18 -12.31 7.41
CA LEU A 172 -5.57 -11.88 8.75
C LEU A 172 -6.52 -10.66 8.72
N LEU A 173 -6.39 -9.77 7.73
CA LEU A 173 -7.34 -8.69 7.50
C LEU A 173 -8.68 -9.22 6.97
N HIS A 174 -8.67 -10.22 6.06
CA HIS A 174 -9.90 -10.87 5.60
C HIS A 174 -10.69 -11.52 6.74
N ILE A 175 -10.03 -12.15 7.70
CA ILE A 175 -10.67 -12.71 8.90
C ILE A 175 -11.39 -11.62 9.69
N GLN A 176 -10.73 -10.51 9.97
CA GLN A 176 -11.30 -9.40 10.72
C GLN A 176 -12.49 -8.76 10.00
N LEU A 177 -12.39 -8.55 8.69
CA LEU A 177 -13.50 -8.02 7.89
C LEU A 177 -14.67 -9.01 7.78
N ALA A 178 -14.41 -10.31 7.63
CA ALA A 178 -15.45 -11.33 7.65
C ALA A 178 -16.19 -11.38 8.98
N LYS A 179 -15.46 -11.26 10.09
CA LYS A 179 -16.04 -11.12 11.44
C LYS A 179 -16.88 -9.85 11.56
N ALA A 180 -16.39 -8.72 11.09
CA ALA A 180 -17.12 -7.45 11.10
C ALA A 180 -18.38 -7.48 10.22
N ALA A 181 -18.36 -8.23 9.12
CA ALA A 181 -19.51 -8.49 8.25
C ALA A 181 -20.52 -9.49 8.87
N GLY A 182 -20.19 -10.12 10.00
CA GLY A 182 -21.06 -11.03 10.71
C GLY A 182 -21.07 -12.46 10.22
N ALA A 183 -20.02 -12.92 9.52
CA ALA A 183 -19.91 -14.30 9.06
C ALA A 183 -20.14 -15.29 10.20
N LYS A 184 -20.92 -16.36 9.95
CA LYS A 184 -21.30 -17.37 10.93
C LYS A 184 -20.10 -18.19 11.41
N THR A 185 -19.24 -18.56 10.49
CA THR A 185 -18.03 -19.36 10.76
C THR A 185 -16.89 -18.83 9.91
N ILE A 186 -15.72 -18.68 10.53
CA ILE A 186 -14.51 -18.27 9.81
C ILE A 186 -13.43 -19.33 10.03
N ILE A 187 -12.90 -19.89 8.95
CA ILE A 187 -11.89 -20.94 8.96
C ILE A 187 -10.61 -20.40 8.31
N GLY A 188 -9.56 -20.25 9.10
CA GLY A 188 -8.23 -19.85 8.62
C GLY A 188 -7.33 -21.06 8.37
N ILE A 189 -6.71 -21.14 7.20
CA ILE A 189 -5.83 -22.26 6.82
C ILE A 189 -4.40 -21.76 6.56
N THR A 190 -3.43 -22.29 7.33
CA THR A 190 -2.00 -22.02 7.17
C THR A 190 -1.16 -23.19 7.70
N ARG A 191 0.08 -23.31 7.21
CA ARG A 191 1.07 -24.29 7.74
C ARG A 191 1.75 -23.79 9.01
N SER A 192 1.70 -22.48 9.31
CA SER A 192 2.40 -21.84 10.43
C SER A 192 1.56 -21.86 11.69
N ALA A 193 2.06 -22.48 12.77
CA ALA A 193 1.34 -22.57 14.05
C ALA A 193 1.05 -21.20 14.66
N TRP A 194 2.06 -20.32 14.73
CA TRP A 194 1.87 -18.98 15.30
C TRP A 194 0.83 -18.13 14.54
N LYS A 195 0.72 -18.30 13.20
CA LYS A 195 -0.30 -17.60 12.41
C LYS A 195 -1.70 -18.13 12.67
N ARG A 196 -1.87 -19.40 13.03
CA ARG A 196 -3.17 -19.95 13.48
C ARG A 196 -3.60 -19.31 14.77
N GLU A 197 -2.69 -19.25 15.74
CA GLU A 197 -2.96 -18.61 17.03
C GLU A 197 -3.38 -17.13 16.87
N VAL A 198 -2.67 -16.37 16.00
CA VAL A 198 -3.06 -14.99 15.70
C VAL A 198 -4.45 -14.94 15.05
N ALA A 199 -4.75 -15.83 14.10
CA ALA A 199 -6.04 -15.86 13.41
C ALA A 199 -7.21 -16.19 14.38
N GLU A 200 -7.02 -17.12 15.30
CA GLU A 200 -7.98 -17.46 16.34
C GLU A 200 -8.28 -16.24 17.24
N ASN A 201 -7.25 -15.50 17.66
CA ASN A 201 -7.41 -14.27 18.45
C ASN A 201 -8.13 -13.15 17.66
N LEU A 202 -8.05 -13.16 16.33
CA LEU A 202 -8.74 -12.22 15.44
C LEU A 202 -10.16 -12.66 15.07
N GLY A 203 -10.52 -13.91 15.31
CA GLY A 203 -11.89 -14.41 15.17
C GLY A 203 -12.12 -15.53 14.17
N ALA A 204 -11.06 -16.26 13.75
CA ALA A 204 -11.21 -17.49 13.01
C ALA A 204 -11.48 -18.68 13.91
#